data_9ce0e045898224fe6acb25e5b3e2a32d
#
_entry.id   9ce0e045898224fe6acb25e5b3e2a32d
#
_cell.length_a   1.000
_cell.length_b   1.000
_cell.length_c   1.000
_cell.angle_alpha   90.00
_cell.angle_beta   90.00
_cell.angle_gamma   90.00
#
_symmetry.space_group_name_H-M   'P 1'
#
loop_
_entity.id
_entity.type
_entity.pdbx_description
1 polymer ?
#
loop_
_entity_poly.entity_id
_entity_poly.type
_entity_poly.pdbx_seq_one_letter_code
_entity_poly.pdbx_strand_id
1 'polypeptide(L)'
;MKTYVAKPTDRERNWLVVDANGKTLGRLATQIADALRGKRKPEYTPHIDTGDFVIVVNAEKISVSGKKRQDKRYYRHSGYPGGLRSRTFEEMIERRPEEIIRLAVKGMLPRNRLARRQITKLKVYAGPDHPHVAQKPQPMEIEA
;
A
#
# COMPACT_ATOMS: atom_id res chain seq x y z
N MET A 1 5.89 -33.37 -14.13
CA MET A 1 5.11 -32.15 -13.83
C MET A 1 6.07 -30.97 -13.76
N LYS A 2 5.79 -29.91 -14.47
CA LYS A 2 6.62 -28.71 -14.48
C LYS A 2 5.89 -27.56 -13.79
N THR A 3 6.58 -26.89 -12.89
CA THR A 3 6.07 -25.68 -12.24
C THR A 3 6.26 -24.48 -13.17
N TYR A 4 5.22 -23.66 -13.32
CA TYR A 4 5.30 -22.43 -14.08
C TYR A 4 6.18 -21.41 -13.36
N VAL A 5 7.12 -20.82 -14.09
CA VAL A 5 7.94 -19.72 -13.61
C VAL A 5 7.76 -18.53 -14.56
N ALA A 6 7.29 -17.41 -14.05
CA ALA A 6 7.06 -16.21 -14.85
C ALA A 6 8.37 -15.63 -15.40
N LYS A 7 8.33 -15.15 -16.63
CA LYS A 7 9.44 -14.38 -17.22
C LYS A 7 9.12 -12.90 -17.16
N PRO A 8 10.14 -12.02 -17.14
CA PRO A 8 9.89 -10.58 -17.14
C PRO A 8 9.04 -10.08 -18.31
N THR A 9 9.03 -10.80 -19.42
CA THR A 9 8.25 -10.46 -20.61
C THR A 9 6.81 -10.96 -20.59
N ASP A 10 6.50 -11.93 -19.74
CA ASP A 10 5.18 -12.61 -19.72
C ASP A 10 4.17 -11.94 -18.79
N ARG A 11 4.60 -10.96 -18.02
CA ARG A 11 3.77 -10.33 -17.00
C ARG A 11 2.85 -9.26 -17.59
N GLU A 12 1.58 -9.33 -17.20
CA GLU A 12 0.61 -8.27 -17.43
C GLU A 12 0.41 -7.48 -16.13
N ARG A 13 0.49 -6.16 -16.21
CA ARG A 13 0.25 -5.26 -15.09
C ARG A 13 -1.01 -4.47 -15.32
N ASN A 14 -2.00 -4.72 -14.49
CA ASN A 14 -3.24 -3.97 -14.49
C ASN A 14 -3.14 -2.79 -13.52
N TRP A 15 -4.00 -1.82 -13.72
CA TRP A 15 -4.17 -0.71 -12.78
C TRP A 15 -5.45 -0.94 -11.99
N LEU A 16 -5.33 -0.92 -10.66
CA LEU A 16 -6.44 -1.13 -9.74
C LEU A 16 -6.66 0.14 -8.93
N VAL A 17 -7.91 0.51 -8.68
CA VAL A 17 -8.26 1.63 -7.80
C VAL A 17 -9.01 1.11 -6.59
N VAL A 18 -8.62 1.60 -5.42
CA VAL A 18 -9.17 1.21 -4.12
C VAL A 18 -9.66 2.45 -3.39
N ASP A 19 -10.88 2.40 -2.88
CA ASP A 19 -11.42 3.46 -2.03
C ASP A 19 -11.15 3.10 -0.56
N ALA A 20 -10.40 3.94 0.13
CA ALA A 20 -10.05 3.76 1.54
C ALA A 20 -11.11 4.29 2.51
N ASN A 21 -12.18 4.91 2.00
CA ASN A 21 -13.21 5.51 2.84
C ASN A 21 -13.89 4.47 3.74
N GLY A 22 -13.78 4.65 5.05
CA GLY A 22 -14.39 3.76 6.03
C GLY A 22 -13.72 2.40 6.19
N LYS A 23 -12.62 2.15 5.49
CA LYS A 23 -11.90 0.89 5.57
C LYS A 23 -10.91 0.87 6.73
N THR A 24 -10.72 -0.31 7.33
CA THR A 24 -9.72 -0.50 8.40
C THR A 24 -8.32 -0.58 7.82
N LEU A 25 -7.41 0.21 8.35
CA LEU A 25 -6.05 0.36 7.81
C LEU A 25 -5.32 -0.97 7.62
N GLY A 26 -5.27 -1.82 8.64
CA GLY A 26 -4.52 -3.08 8.57
C GLY A 26 -5.07 -4.04 7.53
N ARG A 27 -6.37 -4.20 7.48
CA ARG A 27 -7.03 -5.10 6.51
C ARG A 27 -6.90 -4.59 5.08
N LEU A 28 -7.04 -3.30 4.88
CA LEU A 28 -6.80 -2.66 3.59
C LEU A 28 -5.36 -2.87 3.13
N ALA A 29 -4.39 -2.62 4.00
CA ALA A 29 -2.98 -2.72 3.68
C ALA A 29 -2.56 -4.15 3.31
N THR A 30 -3.12 -5.18 3.96
CA THR A 30 -2.85 -6.58 3.63
C THR A 30 -3.26 -6.90 2.20
N GLN A 31 -4.45 -6.49 1.80
CA GLN A 31 -4.96 -6.75 0.45
C GLN A 31 -4.19 -5.98 -0.62
N ILE A 32 -3.81 -4.75 -0.33
CA ILE A 32 -2.96 -3.94 -1.22
C ILE A 32 -1.59 -4.60 -1.40
N ALA A 33 -0.97 -5.06 -0.32
CA ALA A 33 0.33 -5.72 -0.37
C ALA A 33 0.29 -6.99 -1.23
N ASP A 34 -0.77 -7.79 -1.10
CA ASP A 34 -0.96 -8.99 -1.92
C ASP A 34 -1.12 -8.65 -3.41
N ALA A 35 -1.86 -7.59 -3.72
CA ALA A 35 -2.01 -7.13 -5.10
C ALA A 35 -0.69 -6.62 -5.69
N LEU A 36 0.11 -5.89 -4.92
CA LEU A 36 1.42 -5.39 -5.35
C LEU A 36 2.43 -6.51 -5.61
N ARG A 37 2.36 -7.59 -4.83
CA ARG A 37 3.23 -8.75 -5.00
C ARG A 37 2.76 -9.69 -6.09
N GLY A 38 1.48 -9.66 -6.44
CA GLY A 38 0.88 -10.57 -7.39
C GLY A 38 0.44 -11.92 -6.79
N LYS A 39 0.34 -12.04 -5.48
CA LYS A 39 -0.05 -13.30 -4.80
C LYS A 39 -1.43 -13.83 -5.21
N ARG A 40 -2.30 -12.96 -5.69
CA ARG A 40 -3.65 -13.35 -6.15
C ARG A 40 -3.66 -13.95 -7.55
N LYS A 41 -2.56 -13.84 -8.27
CA LYS A 41 -2.45 -14.35 -9.64
C LYS A 41 -1.89 -15.77 -9.64
N PRO A 42 -2.41 -16.68 -10.51
CA PRO A 42 -1.87 -18.03 -10.63
C PRO A 42 -0.41 -18.05 -11.10
N GLU A 43 0.02 -17.02 -11.85
CA GLU A 43 1.40 -16.90 -12.33
C GLU A 43 2.37 -16.32 -11.30
N TYR A 44 1.98 -16.17 -10.02
CA TYR A 44 2.85 -15.65 -8.98
C TYR A 44 4.19 -16.39 -8.92
N THR A 45 5.28 -15.61 -8.99
CA THR A 45 6.65 -16.09 -8.88
C THR A 45 7.40 -15.21 -7.87
N PRO A 46 7.99 -15.81 -6.81
CA PRO A 46 8.57 -15.01 -5.72
C PRO A 46 9.71 -14.07 -6.10
N HIS A 47 10.50 -14.41 -7.12
CA HIS A 47 11.66 -13.61 -7.53
C HIS A 47 11.37 -12.59 -8.63
N ILE A 48 10.15 -12.58 -9.14
CA ILE A 48 9.73 -11.67 -10.21
C ILE A 48 8.52 -10.87 -9.73
N ASP A 49 8.48 -9.60 -10.12
CA ASP A 49 7.34 -8.73 -9.84
C ASP A 49 6.21 -8.99 -10.83
N THR A 50 5.25 -9.83 -10.43
CA THR A 50 4.05 -10.15 -11.21
C THR A 50 2.81 -9.36 -10.74
N GLY A 51 2.98 -8.43 -9.81
CA GLY A 51 1.88 -7.65 -9.23
C GLY A 51 1.39 -6.51 -10.11
N ASP A 52 0.31 -5.89 -9.66
CA ASP A 52 -0.36 -4.80 -10.34
C ASP A 52 -0.02 -3.45 -9.73
N PHE A 53 -0.33 -2.37 -10.46
CA PHE A 53 -0.35 -1.02 -9.91
C PHE A 53 -1.62 -0.83 -9.09
N VAL A 54 -1.50 -0.21 -7.93
CA VAL A 54 -2.63 0.07 -7.05
C VAL A 54 -2.71 1.57 -6.78
N ILE A 55 -3.89 2.14 -7.01
CA ILE A 55 -4.21 3.53 -6.71
C ILE A 55 -5.16 3.52 -5.52
N VAL A 56 -4.81 4.24 -4.45
CA VAL A 56 -5.66 4.40 -3.27
C VAL A 56 -6.16 5.83 -3.22
N VAL A 57 -7.47 5.99 -3.12
CA VAL A 57 -8.12 7.29 -2.98
C VAL A 57 -8.78 7.40 -1.60
N ASN A 58 -9.09 8.62 -1.17
CA ASN A 58 -9.69 8.91 0.14
C ASN A 58 -8.82 8.44 1.33
N ALA A 59 -7.51 8.54 1.21
CA ALA A 59 -6.60 8.13 2.28
C ALA A 59 -6.87 8.87 3.62
N GLU A 60 -7.37 10.08 3.56
CA GLU A 60 -7.74 10.88 4.74
C GLU A 60 -8.91 10.29 5.54
N LYS A 61 -9.70 9.40 4.93
CA LYS A 61 -10.89 8.78 5.53
C LYS A 61 -10.63 7.36 6.02
N ILE A 62 -9.38 6.92 6.06
CA ILE A 62 -9.01 5.62 6.60
C ILE A 62 -9.30 5.56 8.09
N SER A 63 -9.72 4.41 8.59
CA SER A 63 -10.05 4.22 10.01
C SER A 63 -9.16 3.20 10.70
N VAL A 64 -9.06 3.31 12.00
CA VAL A 64 -8.41 2.34 12.88
C VAL A 64 -9.33 2.02 14.04
N SER A 65 -9.24 0.81 14.58
CA SER A 65 -10.11 0.35 15.67
C SER A 65 -9.60 0.80 17.04
N GLY A 66 -10.50 0.82 18.02
CA GLY A 66 -10.19 1.14 19.42
C GLY A 66 -9.63 2.54 19.59
N LYS A 67 -8.69 2.70 20.50
CA LYS A 67 -8.03 3.98 20.82
C LYS A 67 -6.81 4.27 19.96
N LYS A 68 -6.57 3.51 18.91
CA LYS A 68 -5.36 3.66 18.05
C LYS A 68 -5.25 5.03 17.41
N ARG A 69 -6.36 5.69 17.16
CA ARG A 69 -6.36 7.04 16.60
C ARG A 69 -5.53 8.02 17.45
N GLN A 70 -5.57 7.85 18.76
CA GLN A 70 -4.83 8.68 19.73
C GLN A 70 -3.52 8.03 20.18
N ASP A 71 -3.48 6.72 20.28
CA ASP A 71 -2.38 5.98 20.89
C ASP A 71 -1.32 5.51 19.88
N LYS A 72 -1.72 5.24 18.63
CA LYS A 72 -0.78 4.80 17.60
C LYS A 72 0.17 5.95 17.24
N ARG A 73 1.49 5.66 17.34
CA ARG A 73 2.54 6.66 17.07
C ARG A 73 3.43 6.21 15.92
N TYR A 74 3.85 7.18 15.13
CA TYR A 74 4.81 7.02 14.05
C TYR A 74 6.11 7.69 14.45
N TYR A 75 7.19 6.91 14.51
CA TYR A 75 8.49 7.36 14.99
C TYR A 75 9.44 7.64 13.83
N ARG A 76 10.24 8.68 14.01
CA ARG A 76 11.30 9.04 13.08
C ARG A 76 12.50 9.52 13.85
N HIS A 77 13.70 9.10 13.44
CA HIS A 77 14.94 9.49 14.08
C HIS A 77 15.85 10.20 13.07
N SER A 78 16.40 11.35 13.46
CA SER A 78 17.26 12.16 12.59
C SER A 78 18.70 11.61 12.46
N GLY A 79 19.10 10.68 13.33
CA GLY A 79 20.47 10.17 13.42
C GLY A 79 21.35 10.93 14.43
N TYR A 80 20.86 12.01 15.01
CA TYR A 80 21.57 12.78 16.02
C TYR A 80 21.08 12.42 17.44
N PRO A 81 21.91 12.59 18.48
CA PRO A 81 21.46 12.39 19.86
C PRO A 81 20.21 13.22 20.17
N GLY A 82 19.19 12.59 20.78
CA GLY A 82 17.91 13.24 21.05
C GLY A 82 17.05 13.51 19.82
N GLY A 83 17.36 12.91 18.68
CA GLY A 83 16.68 13.14 17.41
C GLY A 83 15.41 12.31 17.19
N LEU A 84 14.91 11.59 18.20
CA LEU A 84 13.68 10.83 18.09
C LEU A 84 12.48 11.77 18.05
N ARG A 85 11.67 11.64 17.00
CA ARG A 85 10.42 12.38 16.85
C ARG A 85 9.27 11.41 16.67
N SER A 86 8.11 11.77 17.17
CA SER A 86 6.91 10.96 17.03
C SER A 86 5.70 11.82 16.67
N ARG A 87 4.76 11.21 15.96
CA ARG A 87 3.46 11.80 15.66
C ARG A 87 2.40 10.74 15.91
N THR A 88 1.25 11.17 16.44
CA THR A 88 0.09 10.29 16.58
C THR A 88 -0.55 10.03 15.21
N PHE A 89 -1.40 9.00 15.15
CA PHE A 89 -2.17 8.72 13.94
C PHE A 89 -3.02 9.93 13.52
N GLU A 90 -3.63 10.60 14.48
CA GLU A 90 -4.46 11.78 14.23
C GLU A 90 -3.67 12.94 13.61
N GLU A 91 -2.47 13.21 14.13
CA GLU A 91 -1.57 14.21 13.55
C GLU A 91 -1.11 13.83 12.13
N MET A 92 -0.85 12.56 11.88
CA MET A 92 -0.46 12.09 10.57
C MET A 92 -1.59 12.22 9.55
N ILE A 93 -2.84 11.98 9.94
CA ILE A 93 -3.99 12.16 9.05
C ILE A 93 -4.12 13.61 8.61
N GLU A 94 -3.89 14.54 9.51
CA GLU A 94 -3.98 15.96 9.19
C GLU A 94 -2.85 16.44 8.26
N ARG A 95 -1.64 15.92 8.47
CA ARG A 95 -0.45 16.39 7.74
C ARG A 95 -0.16 15.59 6.47
N ARG A 96 -0.12 14.27 6.56
CA ARG A 96 0.27 13.36 5.48
C ARG A 96 -0.52 12.05 5.54
N PRO A 97 -1.80 12.06 5.18
CA PRO A 97 -2.61 10.84 5.23
C PRO A 97 -2.08 9.74 4.30
N GLU A 98 -1.42 10.10 3.20
CA GLU A 98 -0.85 9.13 2.26
C GLU A 98 0.24 8.26 2.89
N GLU A 99 1.03 8.82 3.78
CA GLU A 99 2.12 8.11 4.46
C GLU A 99 1.62 7.00 5.37
N ILE A 100 0.44 7.16 5.95
CA ILE A 100 -0.16 6.15 6.83
C ILE A 100 -0.34 4.83 6.09
N ILE A 101 -0.96 4.88 4.92
CA ILE A 101 -1.21 3.69 4.09
C ILE A 101 0.10 3.15 3.54
N ARG A 102 0.98 4.02 3.06
CA ARG A 102 2.27 3.62 2.52
C ARG A 102 3.13 2.88 3.55
N LEU A 103 3.22 3.38 4.77
CA LEU A 103 3.99 2.73 5.83
C LEU A 103 3.39 1.39 6.25
N ALA A 104 2.06 1.29 6.31
CA ALA A 104 1.38 0.04 6.62
C ALA A 104 1.66 -1.02 5.55
N VAL A 105 1.55 -0.67 4.28
CA VAL A 105 1.82 -1.59 3.16
C VAL A 105 3.30 -1.97 3.12
N LYS A 106 4.20 -1.01 3.32
CA LYS A 106 5.64 -1.27 3.35
C LYS A 106 6.02 -2.29 4.43
N GLY A 107 5.40 -2.20 5.61
CA GLY A 107 5.61 -3.15 6.70
C GLY A 107 5.12 -4.57 6.39
N MET A 108 4.17 -4.71 5.46
CA MET A 108 3.61 -6.00 5.04
C MET A 108 4.28 -6.59 3.81
N LEU A 109 5.13 -5.84 3.13
CA LEU A 109 5.96 -6.33 2.03
C LEU A 109 7.26 -6.92 2.57
N PRO A 110 7.91 -7.87 1.85
CA PRO A 110 9.23 -8.37 2.23
C PRO A 110 10.25 -7.24 2.30
N ARG A 111 11.30 -7.44 3.12
CA ARG A 111 12.39 -6.46 3.26
C ARG A 111 13.54 -6.79 2.32
N ASN A 112 13.33 -6.60 1.03
CA ASN A 112 14.30 -6.90 -0.02
C ASN A 112 14.26 -5.87 -1.15
N ARG A 113 15.15 -6.06 -2.13
CA ARG A 113 15.22 -5.15 -3.29
C ARG A 113 13.97 -5.19 -4.16
N LEU A 114 13.38 -6.36 -4.31
CA LEU A 114 12.15 -6.53 -5.10
C LEU A 114 10.99 -5.74 -4.49
N ALA A 115 10.83 -5.80 -3.17
CA ALA A 115 9.78 -5.06 -2.46
C ALA A 115 9.95 -3.54 -2.59
N ARG A 116 11.17 -3.05 -2.65
CA ARG A 116 11.43 -1.62 -2.89
C ARG A 116 10.92 -1.15 -4.25
N ARG A 117 10.93 -2.03 -5.25
CA ARG A 117 10.34 -1.76 -6.56
C ARG A 117 8.83 -1.91 -6.52
N GLN A 118 8.33 -2.91 -5.80
CA GLN A 118 6.89 -3.16 -5.67
C GLN A 118 6.17 -1.99 -5.00
N ILE A 119 6.74 -1.39 -3.96
CA ILE A 119 6.12 -0.25 -3.27
C ILE A 119 5.99 0.99 -4.15
N THR A 120 6.81 1.14 -5.17
CA THR A 120 6.70 2.27 -6.11
C THR A 120 5.47 2.20 -6.99
N LYS A 121 4.85 1.03 -7.11
CA LYS A 121 3.59 0.84 -7.85
C LYS A 121 2.36 1.26 -7.04
N LEU A 122 2.52 1.53 -5.77
CA LEU A 122 1.46 2.06 -4.92
C LEU A 122 1.39 3.58 -5.06
N LYS A 123 0.22 4.06 -5.48
CA LYS A 123 -0.07 5.49 -5.63
C LYS A 123 -1.20 5.85 -4.68
N VAL A 124 -0.93 6.70 -3.70
CA VAL A 124 -1.89 7.04 -2.65
C VAL A 124 -2.26 8.52 -2.75
N TYR A 125 -3.55 8.81 -2.70
CA TYR A 125 -4.09 10.17 -2.76
C TYR A 125 -5.04 10.41 -1.60
N ALA A 126 -4.92 11.57 -0.99
CA ALA A 126 -5.75 11.95 0.16
C ALA A 126 -7.23 12.14 -0.23
N GLY A 127 -7.47 12.79 -1.34
CA GLY A 127 -8.82 13.08 -1.84
C GLY A 127 -9.42 11.98 -2.70
N PRO A 128 -10.62 12.22 -3.25
CA PRO A 128 -11.31 11.24 -4.09
C PRO A 128 -10.79 11.14 -5.52
N ASP A 129 -10.00 12.09 -5.96
CA ASP A 129 -9.53 12.19 -7.33
C ASP A 129 -8.10 11.67 -7.51
N HIS A 130 -7.80 11.12 -8.68
CA HIS A 130 -6.47 10.67 -9.06
C HIS A 130 -6.17 11.04 -10.52
N PRO A 131 -4.91 11.27 -10.90
CA PRO A 131 -4.52 11.67 -12.25
C PRO A 131 -4.35 10.49 -13.23
N HIS A 132 -4.85 9.31 -12.91
CA HIS A 132 -4.59 8.08 -13.67
C HIS A 132 -5.76 7.64 -14.57
N VAL A 133 -6.57 8.57 -15.05
CA VAL A 133 -7.73 8.26 -15.94
C VAL A 133 -7.28 7.58 -17.24
N ALA A 134 -6.13 8.00 -17.77
CA ALA A 134 -5.59 7.45 -19.02
C ALA A 134 -5.24 5.95 -18.92
N GLN A 135 -4.88 5.47 -17.72
CA GLN A 135 -4.55 4.06 -17.49
C GLN A 135 -5.79 3.17 -17.35
N LYS A 136 -6.99 3.76 -17.31
CA LYS A 136 -8.27 3.03 -17.17
C LYS A 136 -8.26 2.05 -15.99
N PRO A 137 -8.05 2.53 -14.75
CA PRO A 137 -7.97 1.63 -13.60
C PRO A 137 -9.30 0.92 -13.36
N GLN A 138 -9.20 -0.36 -12.97
CA GLN A 138 -10.36 -1.16 -12.60
C GLN A 138 -10.60 -1.06 -11.11
N PRO A 139 -11.86 -0.99 -10.64
CA PRO A 139 -12.14 -0.99 -9.21
C PRO A 139 -11.76 -2.33 -8.58
N MET A 140 -11.16 -2.26 -7.39
CA MET A 140 -10.83 -3.42 -6.57
C MET A 140 -11.60 -3.33 -5.27
N GLU A 141 -12.42 -4.33 -4.98
CA GLU A 141 -13.17 -4.39 -3.74
C GLU A 141 -12.28 -4.89 -2.60
N ILE A 142 -12.39 -4.24 -1.46
CA ILE A 142 -11.66 -4.57 -0.24
C ILE A 142 -12.66 -5.03 0.82
N GLU A 143 -12.45 -6.23 1.33
CA GLU A 143 -13.17 -6.75 2.49
C GLU A 143 -12.51 -6.22 3.76
N ALA A 144 -13.09 -5.21 4.36
CA ALA A 144 -12.49 -4.60 5.56
C ALA A 144 -13.51 -4.29 6.63
#